data_895e8c87b17a07bb8ae85a470b7bf546
#
_entry.id   895e8c87b17a07bb8ae85a470b7bf546
#
_cell.length_a   1.000
_cell.length_b   1.000
_cell.length_c   1.000
_cell.angle_alpha   90.00
_cell.angle_beta   90.00
_cell.angle_gamma   90.00
#
_symmetry.space_group_name_H-M   'P 1'
#
loop_
_entity.id
_entity.type
_entity.pdbx_description
1 polymer ?
#
loop_
_entity_poly.entity_id
_entity_poly.type
_entity_poly.pdbx_seq_one_letter_code
_entity_poly.pdbx_strand_id
1 'polypeptide(L)'
;SVVTHDRNIPLGYDAERLCLISLGALQPQAPGYDAEAQDSATLVDNYYNLMRYVKDFDGVESATPVLGFCYPNSSGSSNSQLFAEGDTIPLSIMMIQFLPHTNFFDTYGFRSGKGRTLGQLSDYAYAPNDIVLTENAAEQLFHTKDAHGKRCVSRDHGDTLYMPVVGTIGAMKMYSEWRPVPVAFMPMLTIDTSYIPESAHILVRLKEGVSMERFLHDFRPWMVKEMRR
;
A
#
# COMPACT_ATOMS: atom_id res chain seq x y z
N SER A 1 7.87 -11.46 5.85
CA SER A 1 8.26 -12.21 4.64
C SER A 1 9.11 -11.32 3.75
N VAL A 2 10.22 -11.87 3.26
CA VAL A 2 11.07 -11.19 2.28
C VAL A 2 10.38 -11.35 0.92
N VAL A 3 10.18 -10.23 0.21
CA VAL A 3 9.70 -10.27 -1.17
C VAL A 3 10.82 -10.86 -2.03
N THR A 4 10.67 -12.10 -2.48
CA THR A 4 11.61 -12.71 -3.41
C THR A 4 11.33 -12.25 -4.85
N HIS A 5 12.40 -11.95 -5.55
CA HIS A 5 12.43 -11.28 -6.84
C HIS A 5 12.51 -12.30 -7.98
N ASP A 6 11.56 -12.27 -8.90
CA ASP A 6 11.78 -12.87 -10.21
C ASP A 6 12.47 -11.83 -11.12
N ARG A 7 13.73 -12.11 -11.45
CA ARG A 7 14.65 -11.15 -12.08
C ARG A 7 14.30 -10.74 -13.51
N ASN A 8 13.32 -11.38 -14.14
CA ASN A 8 13.12 -11.27 -15.58
C ASN A 8 11.99 -10.36 -16.03
N ILE A 9 11.13 -9.87 -15.11
CA ILE A 9 9.99 -9.02 -15.48
C ILE A 9 9.88 -7.85 -14.50
N PRO A 10 9.89 -6.60 -14.99
CA PRO A 10 9.79 -5.44 -14.11
C PRO A 10 8.51 -5.46 -13.27
N LEU A 11 8.65 -5.33 -11.94
CA LEU A 11 7.54 -5.25 -11.01
C LEU A 11 6.79 -3.91 -11.12
N GLY A 12 7.43 -2.88 -11.64
CA GLY A 12 6.90 -1.52 -11.66
C GLY A 12 7.18 -0.75 -10.37
N TYR A 13 7.92 -1.36 -9.44
CA TYR A 13 8.43 -0.73 -8.23
C TYR A 13 9.78 -1.36 -7.87
N ASP A 14 10.58 -0.63 -7.08
CA ASP A 14 11.90 -1.06 -6.64
C ASP A 14 11.76 -2.00 -5.43
N ALA A 15 11.76 -3.31 -5.69
CA ALA A 15 11.63 -4.33 -4.65
C ALA A 15 12.95 -4.63 -3.91
N GLU A 16 14.08 -4.10 -4.38
CA GLU A 16 15.33 -4.20 -3.65
C GLU A 16 15.22 -3.43 -2.35
N ARG A 17 15.77 -3.95 -1.29
CA ARG A 17 15.76 -3.32 0.03
C ARG A 17 14.36 -3.10 0.65
N LEU A 18 13.32 -3.74 0.12
CA LEU A 18 11.99 -3.73 0.72
C LEU A 18 11.78 -4.92 1.65
N CYS A 19 11.22 -4.64 2.82
CA CYS A 19 10.79 -5.64 3.80
C CYS A 19 9.35 -5.35 4.21
N LEU A 20 8.48 -6.34 4.07
CA LEU A 20 7.11 -6.26 4.59
C LEU A 20 7.05 -6.97 5.94
N ILE A 21 6.72 -6.23 6.98
CA ILE A 21 6.57 -6.72 8.34
C ILE A 21 5.08 -6.92 8.59
N SER A 22 4.67 -8.14 8.86
CA SER A 22 3.28 -8.47 9.20
C SER A 22 3.11 -8.46 10.72
N LEU A 23 2.08 -7.76 11.18
CA LEU A 23 1.73 -7.61 12.59
C LEU A 23 0.34 -8.22 12.78
N GLY A 24 0.28 -9.53 12.92
CA GLY A 24 -0.96 -10.25 13.19
C GLY A 24 -1.13 -10.52 14.68
N ALA A 25 -2.38 -10.64 15.12
CA ALA A 25 -2.70 -11.18 16.43
C ALA A 25 -2.25 -12.63 16.54
N LEU A 26 -1.67 -13.00 17.69
CA LEU A 26 -1.38 -14.40 17.98
C LEU A 26 -2.69 -15.16 18.19
N GLN A 27 -2.71 -16.40 17.72
CA GLN A 27 -3.84 -17.28 18.01
C GLN A 27 -3.77 -17.76 19.47
N PRO A 28 -4.91 -18.06 20.11
CA PRO A 28 -4.93 -18.50 21.52
C PRO A 28 -4.05 -19.70 21.83
N GLN A 29 -3.76 -20.53 20.84
CA GLN A 29 -2.91 -21.73 21.00
C GLN A 29 -1.43 -21.46 20.72
N ALA A 30 -1.09 -20.25 20.28
CA ALA A 30 0.31 -19.93 19.96
C ALA A 30 1.16 -19.78 21.22
N PRO A 31 2.41 -20.25 21.20
CA PRO A 31 3.33 -19.99 22.29
C PRO A 31 3.49 -18.49 22.54
N GLY A 32 3.39 -18.07 23.79
CA GLY A 32 3.49 -16.65 24.17
C GLY A 32 2.20 -15.86 23.99
N TYR A 33 1.07 -16.53 23.73
CA TYR A 33 -0.23 -15.84 23.70
C TYR A 33 -0.55 -15.24 25.07
N ASP A 34 -0.91 -13.99 25.05
CA ASP A 34 -1.40 -13.23 26.18
C ASP A 34 -2.68 -12.51 25.75
N ALA A 35 -3.79 -12.87 26.38
CA ALA A 35 -5.11 -12.35 26.00
C ALA A 35 -5.21 -10.82 26.15
N GLU A 36 -4.56 -10.22 27.14
CA GLU A 36 -4.55 -8.77 27.32
C GLU A 36 -3.73 -8.08 26.24
N ALA A 37 -2.58 -8.65 25.88
CA ALA A 37 -1.73 -8.12 24.80
C ALA A 37 -2.36 -8.30 23.40
N GLN A 38 -3.32 -9.20 23.25
CA GLN A 38 -4.05 -9.45 22.02
C GLN A 38 -5.40 -8.74 21.95
N ASP A 39 -5.73 -7.95 22.95
CA ASP A 39 -6.90 -7.07 22.90
C ASP A 39 -6.79 -6.09 21.72
N SER A 40 -7.90 -5.89 21.00
CA SER A 40 -7.91 -5.08 19.78
C SER A 40 -7.42 -3.64 19.99
N ALA A 41 -7.77 -3.02 21.11
CA ALA A 41 -7.31 -1.66 21.42
C ALA A 41 -5.79 -1.64 21.64
N THR A 42 -5.27 -2.62 22.37
CA THR A 42 -3.82 -2.77 22.61
C THR A 42 -3.05 -3.02 21.28
N LEU A 43 -3.60 -3.85 20.42
CA LEU A 43 -2.99 -4.09 19.09
C LEU A 43 -2.97 -2.81 18.23
N VAL A 44 -4.04 -2.04 18.26
CA VAL A 44 -4.12 -0.75 17.56
C VAL A 44 -3.06 0.23 18.10
N ASP A 45 -2.98 0.38 19.41
CA ASP A 45 -2.00 1.27 20.04
C ASP A 45 -0.56 0.83 19.76
N ASN A 46 -0.28 -0.46 19.83
CA ASN A 46 1.02 -1.02 19.50
C ASN A 46 1.38 -0.77 18.04
N TYR A 47 0.43 -0.92 17.13
CA TYR A 47 0.65 -0.64 15.72
C TYR A 47 1.02 0.83 15.48
N TYR A 48 0.28 1.76 16.05
CA TYR A 48 0.58 3.19 15.94
C TYR A 48 1.94 3.55 16.54
N ASN A 49 2.27 2.98 17.69
CA ASN A 49 3.57 3.19 18.32
C ASN A 49 4.69 2.66 17.45
N LEU A 50 4.54 1.45 16.89
CA LEU A 50 5.51 0.86 16.00
C LEU A 50 5.69 1.69 14.72
N MET A 51 4.61 2.16 14.11
CA MET A 51 4.65 3.05 12.96
C MET A 51 5.42 4.33 13.22
N ARG A 52 5.26 4.90 14.40
CA ARG A 52 5.96 6.13 14.77
C ARG A 52 7.47 5.93 14.92
N TYR A 53 7.90 4.78 15.43
CA TYR A 53 9.30 4.52 15.74
C TYR A 53 10.07 3.78 14.66
N VAL A 54 9.42 2.99 13.82
CA VAL A 54 10.11 2.14 12.83
C VAL A 54 10.95 2.94 11.85
N LYS A 55 10.47 4.10 11.42
CA LYS A 55 11.20 4.97 10.48
C LYS A 55 12.50 5.55 11.05
N ASP A 56 12.61 5.62 12.38
CA ASP A 56 13.81 6.10 13.07
C ASP A 56 14.79 4.96 13.42
N PHE A 57 14.43 3.72 13.11
CA PHE A 57 15.29 2.56 13.33
C PHE A 57 16.49 2.60 12.37
N ASP A 58 17.67 2.24 12.92
CA ASP A 58 18.92 2.28 12.14
C ASP A 58 18.83 1.44 10.86
N GLY A 59 19.22 2.03 9.74
CA GLY A 59 19.18 1.40 8.42
C GLY A 59 17.85 1.57 7.66
N VAL A 60 16.83 2.19 8.25
CA VAL A 60 15.55 2.47 7.58
C VAL A 60 15.63 3.78 6.81
N GLU A 61 15.37 3.73 5.51
CA GLU A 61 15.24 4.92 4.65
C GLU A 61 13.84 5.53 4.75
N SER A 62 12.81 4.69 4.66
CA SER A 62 11.41 5.08 4.81
C SER A 62 10.56 3.89 5.23
N ALA A 63 9.38 4.17 5.74
CA ALA A 63 8.40 3.16 6.09
C ALA A 63 6.99 3.70 5.89
N THR A 64 6.05 2.81 5.55
CA THR A 64 4.65 3.16 5.36
C THR A 64 3.75 2.06 5.90
N PRO A 65 2.58 2.40 6.48
CA PRO A 65 1.56 1.41 6.79
C PRO A 65 1.01 0.77 5.52
N VAL A 66 0.72 -0.52 5.60
CA VAL A 66 -0.04 -1.25 4.59
C VAL A 66 -1.14 -2.00 5.30
N LEU A 67 -2.36 -1.52 5.15
CA LEU A 67 -3.55 -2.07 5.78
C LEU A 67 -4.41 -2.80 4.75
N GLY A 68 -5.02 -3.91 5.18
CA GLY A 68 -5.87 -4.71 4.31
C GLY A 68 -5.12 -5.84 3.61
N PHE A 69 -5.84 -6.54 2.74
CA PHE A 69 -5.38 -7.76 2.08
C PHE A 69 -4.94 -7.55 0.61
N CYS A 70 -5.26 -6.38 0.04
CA CYS A 70 -4.92 -6.06 -1.36
C CYS A 70 -3.82 -5.01 -1.40
N TYR A 71 -2.62 -5.43 -1.70
CA TYR A 71 -1.44 -4.58 -1.83
C TYR A 71 -0.44 -5.24 -2.81
N PRO A 72 0.51 -4.49 -3.37
CA PRO A 72 1.50 -5.08 -4.28
C PRO A 72 2.22 -6.28 -3.70
N ASN A 73 2.25 -7.37 -4.45
CA ASN A 73 2.79 -8.68 -4.07
C ASN A 73 2.03 -9.42 -2.96
N SER A 74 0.77 -9.08 -2.73
CA SER A 74 -0.14 -9.87 -1.91
C SER A 74 -0.85 -10.95 -2.75
N SER A 75 -1.47 -11.91 -2.08
CA SER A 75 -2.38 -12.87 -2.72
C SER A 75 -3.82 -12.37 -2.78
N GLY A 76 -4.12 -11.23 -2.15
CA GLY A 76 -5.45 -10.65 -2.10
C GLY A 76 -5.79 -9.87 -3.36
N SER A 77 -7.07 -9.78 -3.65
CA SER A 77 -7.59 -8.94 -4.73
C SER A 77 -8.85 -8.21 -4.30
N SER A 78 -8.99 -6.98 -4.74
CA SER A 78 -10.20 -6.19 -4.59
C SER A 78 -10.42 -5.46 -5.89
N ASN A 79 -11.44 -5.85 -6.64
CA ASN A 79 -11.73 -5.30 -7.96
C ASN A 79 -13.04 -4.52 -7.95
N SER A 80 -13.07 -3.45 -8.71
CA SER A 80 -14.25 -2.65 -8.98
C SER A 80 -14.38 -2.38 -10.48
N GLN A 81 -15.60 -2.05 -10.90
CA GLN A 81 -15.86 -1.61 -12.27
C GLN A 81 -15.87 -0.09 -12.31
N LEU A 82 -14.89 0.50 -12.99
CA LEU A 82 -14.83 1.94 -13.18
C LEU A 82 -15.07 2.31 -14.66
N PHE A 83 -15.73 3.44 -14.85
CA PHE A 83 -15.97 4.03 -16.17
C PHE A 83 -15.17 5.33 -16.26
N ALA A 84 -14.72 5.68 -17.45
CA ALA A 84 -14.39 7.06 -17.72
C ALA A 84 -15.68 7.90 -17.68
N GLU A 85 -15.63 9.11 -17.16
CA GLU A 85 -16.80 9.99 -17.15
C GLU A 85 -17.36 10.18 -18.56
N GLY A 86 -18.67 9.94 -18.70
CA GLY A 86 -19.37 10.01 -20.00
C GLY A 86 -19.26 8.74 -20.85
N ASP A 87 -18.53 7.72 -20.41
CA ASP A 87 -18.40 6.45 -21.11
C ASP A 87 -19.35 5.38 -20.53
N THR A 88 -19.62 4.37 -21.33
CA THR A 88 -20.49 3.24 -20.97
C THR A 88 -19.75 1.91 -20.88
N ILE A 89 -18.46 1.89 -21.21
CA ILE A 89 -17.63 0.68 -21.18
C ILE A 89 -16.86 0.65 -19.86
N PRO A 90 -17.10 -0.33 -18.98
CA PRO A 90 -16.39 -0.44 -17.73
C PRO A 90 -14.98 -1.02 -17.93
N LEU A 91 -14.08 -0.65 -17.02
CA LEU A 91 -12.80 -1.31 -16.82
C LEU A 91 -12.83 -2.01 -15.46
N SER A 92 -12.52 -3.31 -15.43
CA SER A 92 -12.25 -3.99 -14.19
C SER A 92 -10.88 -3.53 -13.68
N ILE A 93 -10.87 -2.91 -12.52
CA ILE A 93 -9.68 -2.29 -11.96
C ILE A 93 -9.45 -2.79 -10.53
N MET A 94 -8.20 -3.06 -10.20
CA MET A 94 -7.82 -3.44 -8.86
C MET A 94 -7.74 -2.21 -7.96
N MET A 95 -8.38 -2.27 -6.78
CA MET A 95 -8.46 -1.16 -5.84
C MET A 95 -7.50 -1.41 -4.68
N ILE A 96 -6.55 -0.50 -4.49
CA ILE A 96 -5.62 -0.53 -3.36
C ILE A 96 -5.86 0.69 -2.50
N GLN A 97 -6.03 0.48 -1.20
CA GLN A 97 -6.10 1.56 -0.23
C GLN A 97 -4.70 1.93 0.27
N PHE A 98 -4.48 3.20 0.53
CA PHE A 98 -3.24 3.70 1.10
C PHE A 98 -3.49 4.82 2.10
N LEU A 99 -2.55 5.02 3.01
CA LEU A 99 -2.59 6.12 3.97
C LEU A 99 -1.85 7.33 3.40
N PRO A 100 -2.52 8.47 3.19
CA PRO A 100 -1.85 9.72 2.85
C PRO A 100 -0.90 10.18 3.96
N HIS A 101 0.12 10.94 3.59
CA HIS A 101 1.13 11.52 4.49
C HIS A 101 2.00 10.50 5.23
N THR A 102 2.20 9.33 4.64
CA THR A 102 3.01 8.23 5.21
C THR A 102 4.11 7.73 4.27
N ASN A 103 4.50 8.50 3.28
CA ASN A 103 5.50 8.12 2.27
C ASN A 103 5.15 6.84 1.48
N PHE A 104 3.87 6.56 1.26
CA PHE A 104 3.42 5.31 0.64
C PHE A 104 4.06 5.07 -0.74
N PHE A 105 3.91 6.04 -1.65
CA PHE A 105 4.42 5.88 -3.02
C PHE A 105 5.94 5.87 -3.07
N ASP A 106 6.59 6.67 -2.25
CA ASP A 106 8.05 6.72 -2.15
C ASP A 106 8.62 5.43 -1.59
N THR A 107 8.00 4.88 -0.54
CA THR A 107 8.48 3.66 0.11
C THR A 107 8.40 2.47 -0.82
N TYR A 108 7.31 2.33 -1.59
CA TYR A 108 7.25 1.31 -2.63
C TYR A 108 8.25 1.56 -3.77
N GLY A 109 8.59 2.82 -4.04
CA GLY A 109 9.47 3.17 -5.15
C GLY A 109 8.84 2.85 -6.51
N PHE A 110 7.56 3.18 -6.67
CA PHE A 110 6.89 3.07 -7.97
C PHE A 110 7.58 3.95 -8.99
N ARG A 111 7.43 3.59 -10.26
CA ARG A 111 7.85 4.48 -11.34
C ARG A 111 6.91 5.68 -11.38
N SER A 112 7.48 6.89 -11.42
CA SER A 112 6.68 8.11 -11.56
C SER A 112 5.95 8.11 -12.89
N GLY A 113 4.68 8.51 -12.86
CA GLY A 113 3.92 8.87 -14.04
C GLY A 113 4.13 10.34 -14.42
N LYS A 114 3.28 10.85 -15.30
CA LYS A 114 3.25 12.27 -15.62
C LYS A 114 2.57 13.06 -14.52
N GLY A 115 3.04 14.28 -14.33
CA GLY A 115 2.49 15.22 -13.35
C GLY A 115 3.21 15.15 -12.01
N ARG A 116 2.49 14.81 -10.93
CA ARG A 116 3.05 14.79 -9.57
C ARG A 116 4.12 13.73 -9.39
N THR A 117 5.15 14.07 -8.63
CA THR A 117 6.16 13.11 -8.17
C THR A 117 5.57 12.14 -7.14
N LEU A 118 6.29 11.07 -6.83
CA LEU A 118 5.87 10.11 -5.79
C LEU A 118 5.71 10.79 -4.43
N GLY A 119 6.62 11.68 -4.05
CA GLY A 119 6.53 12.45 -2.81
C GLY A 119 5.30 13.36 -2.79
N GLN A 120 5.02 14.04 -3.89
CA GLN A 120 3.82 14.87 -4.01
C GLN A 120 2.54 14.04 -3.94
N LEU A 121 2.52 12.83 -4.53
CA LEU A 121 1.38 11.92 -4.42
C LEU A 121 1.20 11.37 -3.00
N SER A 122 2.29 11.09 -2.30
CA SER A 122 2.22 10.63 -0.90
C SER A 122 1.66 11.72 0.03
N ASP A 123 1.99 12.99 -0.22
CA ASP A 123 1.65 14.13 0.65
C ASP A 123 0.48 14.98 0.14
N TYR A 124 -0.15 14.58 -0.94
CA TYR A 124 -1.28 15.32 -1.50
C TYR A 124 -2.44 15.42 -0.49
N ALA A 125 -3.12 16.55 -0.46
CA ALA A 125 -4.31 16.75 0.36
C ALA A 125 -5.54 16.13 -0.32
N TYR A 126 -5.69 14.81 -0.19
CA TYR A 126 -6.75 14.05 -0.83
C TYR A 126 -8.14 14.41 -0.31
N ALA A 127 -9.08 14.58 -1.24
CA ALA A 127 -10.51 14.50 -0.94
C ALA A 127 -10.96 13.02 -0.92
N PRO A 128 -12.14 12.69 -0.35
CA PRO A 128 -12.55 11.29 -0.11
C PRO A 128 -12.57 10.39 -1.35
N ASN A 129 -12.84 10.95 -2.52
CA ASN A 129 -13.00 10.16 -3.76
C ASN A 129 -11.86 10.38 -4.76
N ASP A 130 -10.84 11.10 -4.37
CA ASP A 130 -9.65 11.26 -5.20
C ASP A 130 -8.94 9.91 -5.38
N ILE A 131 -8.41 9.68 -6.57
CA ILE A 131 -7.67 8.46 -6.88
C ILE A 131 -6.37 8.75 -7.61
N VAL A 132 -5.44 7.82 -7.47
CA VAL A 132 -4.24 7.73 -8.31
C VAL A 132 -4.39 6.48 -9.18
N LEU A 133 -4.17 6.62 -10.48
CA LEU A 133 -4.23 5.51 -11.43
C LEU A 133 -2.82 5.06 -11.84
N THR A 134 -2.69 3.78 -12.18
CA THR A 134 -1.57 3.36 -13.01
C THR A 134 -1.75 3.86 -14.44
N GLU A 135 -0.64 4.10 -15.16
CA GLU A 135 -0.68 4.61 -16.53
C GLU A 135 -1.45 3.69 -17.49
N ASN A 136 -1.36 2.36 -17.30
CA ASN A 136 -2.13 1.42 -18.11
C ASN A 136 -3.65 1.51 -17.83
N ALA A 137 -4.06 1.78 -16.58
CA ALA A 137 -5.46 2.05 -16.26
C ALA A 137 -5.94 3.35 -16.93
N ALA A 138 -5.14 4.41 -16.82
CA ALA A 138 -5.44 5.70 -17.45
C ALA A 138 -5.58 5.57 -18.99
N GLU A 139 -4.67 4.83 -19.61
CA GLU A 139 -4.71 4.62 -21.07
C GLU A 139 -5.93 3.82 -21.52
N GLN A 140 -6.35 2.81 -20.76
CA GLN A 140 -7.55 2.04 -21.06
C GLN A 140 -8.84 2.85 -20.85
N LEU A 141 -8.90 3.70 -19.84
CA LEU A 141 -10.08 4.51 -19.53
C LEU A 141 -10.18 5.76 -20.40
N PHE A 142 -9.07 6.47 -20.58
CA PHE A 142 -9.06 7.83 -21.14
C PHE A 142 -8.24 7.97 -22.43
N HIS A 143 -7.66 6.86 -22.93
CA HIS A 143 -6.79 6.85 -24.11
C HIS A 143 -5.57 7.78 -24.00
N THR A 144 -5.12 8.03 -22.79
CA THR A 144 -3.93 8.79 -22.46
C THR A 144 -3.32 8.30 -21.15
N LYS A 145 -2.01 8.34 -21.04
CA LYS A 145 -1.30 8.06 -19.78
C LYS A 145 -1.38 9.22 -18.79
N ASP A 146 -1.68 10.41 -19.28
CA ASP A 146 -1.85 11.62 -18.47
C ASP A 146 -3.34 11.88 -18.24
N ALA A 147 -3.85 11.32 -17.15
CA ALA A 147 -5.26 11.40 -16.79
C ALA A 147 -5.53 12.43 -15.66
N HIS A 148 -4.55 13.23 -15.27
CA HIS A 148 -4.76 14.28 -14.26
C HIS A 148 -5.89 15.23 -14.66
N GLY A 149 -6.80 15.48 -13.73
CA GLY A 149 -7.97 16.33 -13.96
C GLY A 149 -9.14 15.62 -14.63
N LYS A 150 -9.00 14.38 -15.07
CA LYS A 150 -10.11 13.56 -15.54
C LYS A 150 -10.81 12.88 -14.38
N ARG A 151 -12.03 12.38 -14.58
CA ARG A 151 -12.79 11.67 -13.55
C ARG A 151 -13.16 10.27 -14.00
N CYS A 152 -12.99 9.33 -13.08
CA CYS A 152 -13.65 8.02 -13.17
C CYS A 152 -15.03 8.07 -12.53
N VAL A 153 -15.86 7.13 -12.89
CA VAL A 153 -17.21 6.95 -12.34
C VAL A 153 -17.36 5.52 -11.84
N SER A 154 -17.77 5.37 -10.58
CA SER A 154 -18.26 4.12 -10.02
C SER A 154 -19.78 4.16 -9.96
N ARG A 155 -20.42 3.04 -10.31
CA ARG A 155 -21.87 2.88 -10.27
C ARG A 155 -22.28 1.72 -9.36
N ASP A 156 -21.45 1.39 -8.40
CA ASP A 156 -21.71 0.36 -7.43
C ASP A 156 -22.85 0.79 -6.48
N HIS A 157 -23.67 -0.17 -6.05
CA HIS A 157 -24.75 0.03 -5.09
C HIS A 157 -25.84 1.04 -5.49
N GLY A 158 -26.01 1.28 -6.79
CA GLY A 158 -27.07 2.15 -7.33
C GLY A 158 -26.76 3.65 -7.28
N ASP A 159 -25.67 4.06 -6.66
CA ASP A 159 -25.23 5.45 -6.61
C ASP A 159 -24.12 5.70 -7.63
N THR A 160 -24.13 6.90 -8.20
CA THR A 160 -23.04 7.37 -9.08
C THR A 160 -22.03 8.13 -8.26
N LEU A 161 -20.79 7.60 -8.20
CA LEU A 161 -19.69 8.21 -7.50
C LEU A 161 -18.65 8.72 -8.49
N TYR A 162 -18.33 10.00 -8.43
CA TYR A 162 -17.29 10.61 -9.24
C TYR A 162 -15.96 10.57 -8.49
N MET A 163 -14.91 10.09 -9.17
CA MET A 163 -13.58 9.87 -8.60
C MET A 163 -12.54 10.65 -9.42
N PRO A 164 -12.17 11.85 -8.97
CA PRO A 164 -11.17 12.66 -9.66
C PRO A 164 -9.80 11.99 -9.66
N VAL A 165 -9.14 11.96 -10.80
CA VAL A 165 -7.76 11.48 -10.93
C VAL A 165 -6.81 12.61 -10.59
N VAL A 166 -6.05 12.45 -9.50
CA VAL A 166 -5.10 13.47 -9.03
C VAL A 166 -3.67 13.22 -9.52
N GLY A 167 -3.40 12.07 -10.08
CA GLY A 167 -2.12 11.73 -10.66
C GLY A 167 -2.04 10.30 -11.14
N THR A 168 -0.91 9.96 -11.75
CA THR A 168 -0.64 8.62 -12.27
C THR A 168 0.74 8.15 -11.84
N ILE A 169 0.89 6.84 -11.73
CA ILE A 169 2.18 6.16 -11.58
C ILE A 169 2.37 5.18 -12.73
N GLY A 170 3.59 4.74 -12.96
CA GLY A 170 3.88 3.73 -13.97
C GLY A 170 3.13 2.42 -13.71
N ALA A 171 2.92 1.63 -14.74
CA ALA A 171 2.32 0.32 -14.62
C ALA A 171 3.12 -0.57 -13.66
N MET A 172 2.42 -1.35 -12.85
CA MET A 172 3.02 -2.24 -11.86
C MET A 172 2.35 -3.61 -11.86
N LYS A 173 3.04 -4.60 -11.33
CA LYS A 173 2.49 -5.94 -11.12
C LYS A 173 1.95 -6.07 -9.69
N MET A 174 0.82 -6.72 -9.56
CA MET A 174 0.32 -7.14 -8.25
C MET A 174 0.99 -8.41 -7.75
N TYR A 175 1.32 -9.32 -8.68
CA TYR A 175 1.96 -10.60 -8.40
C TYR A 175 3.21 -10.75 -9.27
N SER A 176 4.20 -11.48 -8.77
CA SER A 176 5.50 -11.62 -9.44
C SER A 176 5.41 -12.26 -10.84
N GLU A 177 4.43 -13.12 -11.07
CA GLU A 177 4.29 -13.91 -12.30
C GLU A 177 3.32 -13.29 -13.32
N TRP A 178 2.56 -12.28 -12.92
CA TRP A 178 1.47 -11.75 -13.73
C TRP A 178 1.88 -10.48 -14.46
N ARG A 179 1.20 -10.23 -15.58
CA ARG A 179 1.36 -8.97 -16.30
C ARG A 179 0.84 -7.79 -15.44
N PRO A 180 1.33 -6.57 -15.70
CA PRO A 180 0.75 -5.39 -15.08
C PRO A 180 -0.76 -5.35 -15.28
N VAL A 181 -1.49 -5.12 -14.20
CA VAL A 181 -2.95 -4.98 -14.21
C VAL A 181 -3.33 -3.52 -13.97
N PRO A 182 -4.52 -3.08 -14.43
CA PRO A 182 -5.02 -1.75 -14.07
C PRO A 182 -5.24 -1.64 -12.57
N VAL A 183 -4.68 -0.59 -11.96
CA VAL A 183 -4.79 -0.34 -10.52
C VAL A 183 -5.22 1.10 -10.27
N ALA A 184 -6.12 1.28 -9.31
CA ALA A 184 -6.48 2.55 -8.71
C ALA A 184 -6.11 2.54 -7.22
N PHE A 185 -5.44 3.59 -6.77
CA PHE A 185 -5.12 3.79 -5.36
C PHE A 185 -6.11 4.77 -4.76
N MET A 186 -6.74 4.36 -3.66
CA MET A 186 -7.71 5.18 -2.93
C MET A 186 -7.14 5.61 -1.58
N PRO A 187 -7.26 6.90 -1.22
CA PRO A 187 -6.82 7.36 0.08
C PRO A 187 -7.73 6.82 1.19
N MET A 188 -7.13 6.30 2.24
CA MET A 188 -7.80 5.98 3.49
C MET A 188 -7.72 7.22 4.40
N LEU A 189 -8.73 8.07 4.38
CA LEU A 189 -8.75 9.31 5.16
C LEU A 189 -9.06 9.07 6.65
N THR A 190 -9.77 7.98 6.95
CA THR A 190 -10.01 7.49 8.30
C THR A 190 -9.55 6.05 8.35
N ILE A 191 -8.67 5.73 9.29
CA ILE A 191 -8.18 4.35 9.42
C ILE A 191 -9.30 3.47 9.94
N ASP A 192 -9.61 2.42 9.18
CA ASP A 192 -10.45 1.33 9.68
C ASP A 192 -9.59 0.44 10.58
N THR A 193 -9.72 0.64 11.88
CA THR A 193 -8.93 -0.08 12.88
C THR A 193 -9.25 -1.57 12.94
N SER A 194 -10.35 -2.02 12.33
CA SER A 194 -10.68 -3.45 12.23
C SER A 194 -9.66 -4.26 11.43
N TYR A 195 -8.94 -3.62 10.51
CA TYR A 195 -7.87 -4.29 9.76
C TYR A 195 -6.63 -4.61 10.60
N ILE A 196 -6.37 -3.87 11.68
CA ILE A 196 -5.10 -3.95 12.40
C ILE A 196 -4.85 -5.33 13.00
N PRO A 197 -5.79 -5.99 13.68
CA PRO A 197 -5.56 -7.30 14.27
C PRO A 197 -5.23 -8.40 13.25
N GLU A 198 -5.73 -8.29 12.03
CA GLU A 198 -5.67 -9.37 11.03
C GLU A 198 -4.77 -9.05 9.84
N SER A 199 -4.67 -7.79 9.45
CA SER A 199 -4.10 -7.39 8.16
C SER A 199 -3.21 -6.15 8.25
N ALA A 200 -2.63 -5.87 9.41
CA ALA A 200 -1.69 -4.77 9.56
C ALA A 200 -0.29 -5.18 9.13
N HIS A 201 0.27 -4.39 8.24
CA HIS A 201 1.64 -4.54 7.78
C HIS A 201 2.35 -3.20 7.83
N ILE A 202 3.67 -3.24 7.94
CA ILE A 202 4.55 -2.10 7.72
C ILE A 202 5.50 -2.47 6.60
N LEU A 203 5.50 -1.68 5.54
CA LEU A 203 6.50 -1.79 4.48
C LEU A 203 7.68 -0.89 4.85
N VAL A 204 8.87 -1.47 4.87
CA VAL A 204 10.11 -0.79 5.21
C VAL A 204 11.04 -0.82 4.02
N ARG A 205 11.55 0.33 3.63
CA ARG A 205 12.67 0.45 2.70
C ARG A 205 13.96 0.67 3.46
N LEU A 206 14.93 -0.19 3.23
CA LEU A 206 16.26 -0.06 3.82
C LEU A 206 17.10 0.94 3.04
N LYS A 207 18.01 1.62 3.74
CA LYS A 207 19.04 2.43 3.12
C LYS A 207 19.95 1.58 2.23
N GLU A 208 20.53 2.20 1.22
CA GLU A 208 21.51 1.56 0.35
C GLU A 208 22.68 0.99 1.17
N GLY A 209 23.11 -0.22 0.83
CA GLY A 209 24.20 -0.92 1.52
C GLY A 209 23.82 -1.61 2.83
N VAL A 210 22.60 -1.45 3.32
CA VAL A 210 22.12 -2.15 4.52
C VAL A 210 21.74 -3.61 4.17
N SER A 211 22.34 -4.57 4.92
CA SER A 211 22.00 -5.97 4.78
C SER A 211 20.59 -6.25 5.33
N MET A 212 19.73 -6.88 4.54
CA MET A 212 18.39 -7.30 4.96
C MET A 212 18.47 -8.29 6.13
N GLU A 213 19.37 -9.24 6.08
CA GLU A 213 19.56 -10.24 7.13
C GLU A 213 19.94 -9.59 8.45
N ARG A 214 20.91 -8.67 8.44
CA ARG A 214 21.33 -7.95 9.64
C ARG A 214 20.22 -7.06 10.17
N PHE A 215 19.52 -6.34 9.28
CA PHE A 215 18.39 -5.52 9.67
C PHE A 215 17.32 -6.36 10.40
N LEU A 216 16.91 -7.50 9.85
CA LEU A 216 15.90 -8.36 10.46
C LEU A 216 16.38 -8.95 11.79
N HIS A 217 17.66 -9.31 11.89
CA HIS A 217 18.25 -9.81 13.14
C HIS A 217 18.17 -8.75 14.25
N ASP A 218 18.44 -7.50 13.96
CA ASP A 218 18.42 -6.41 14.94
C ASP A 218 17.01 -5.88 15.21
N PHE A 219 16.16 -5.83 14.19
CA PHE A 219 14.80 -5.29 14.26
C PHE A 219 13.84 -6.16 15.06
N ARG A 220 13.89 -7.48 14.89
CA ARG A 220 12.95 -8.41 15.57
C ARG A 220 12.97 -8.29 17.09
N PRO A 221 14.12 -8.32 17.78
CA PRO A 221 14.16 -8.14 19.24
C PRO A 221 13.66 -6.76 19.67
N TRP A 222 14.00 -5.74 18.91
CA TRP A 222 13.55 -4.37 19.17
C TRP A 222 12.03 -4.25 19.05
N MET A 223 11.44 -4.78 17.99
CA MET A 223 9.99 -4.79 17.78
C MET A 223 9.25 -5.48 18.92
N VAL A 224 9.69 -6.67 19.33
CA VAL A 224 9.09 -7.42 20.44
C VAL A 224 9.16 -6.64 21.74
N LYS A 225 10.25 -5.94 21.99
CA LYS A 225 10.42 -5.10 23.18
C LYS A 225 9.47 -3.90 23.16
N GLU A 226 9.33 -3.23 22.01
CA GLU A 226 8.44 -2.06 21.87
C GLU A 226 6.96 -2.45 21.95
N MET A 227 6.57 -3.61 21.44
CA MET A 227 5.19 -4.12 21.54
C MET A 227 4.79 -4.60 22.95
N ARG A 228 5.72 -4.77 23.86
CA ARG A 228 5.47 -5.16 25.26
C ARG A 228 5.41 -3.99 26.23
N ARG A 229 5.61 -2.78 25.75
CA ARG A 229 5.53 -1.54 26.55
C ARG A 229 4.16 -0.89 26.48
#